data_dc7af13dd65d2174ca086e4c04c20b5d
#
_entry.id   dc7af13dd65d2174ca086e4c04c20b5d
#
_cell.length_a   1.000
_cell.length_b   1.000
_cell.length_c   1.000
_cell.angle_alpha   90.00
_cell.angle_beta   90.00
_cell.angle_gamma   90.00
#
_symmetry.space_group_name_H-M   'P 1'
#
loop_
_entity.id
_entity.type
_entity.pdbx_description
1 polymer ?
#
loop_
_entity_poly.entity_id
_entity_poly.type
_entity_poly.pdbx_seq_one_letter_code
_entity_poly.pdbx_strand_id
1 'polypeptide(L)'
;MLAGAAAASAQPKSDWEREQEERNWREAEAALPAFPQQGNWGQFYTDAASGFRFYVDRSSIAVGPDRIVRFTLLALSPLGPMNISFEGLRCDKREHKIYAIGRADGSWSRREGSWRLGAQRWQIELRSEFFCPKGYAIASPAEGVDALRRGGHPNKEQHIQ
;
A
#
# COMPACT_ATOMS: atom_id res chain seq x y z
N MET A 1 16.74 40.54 14.15
CA MET A 1 15.48 40.02 14.72
C MET A 1 15.16 38.72 14.05
N LEU A 2 15.33 37.60 14.76
CA LEU A 2 14.99 36.26 14.25
C LEU A 2 13.59 35.93 14.76
N ALA A 3 12.61 35.88 13.83
CA ALA A 3 11.28 35.42 14.13
C ALA A 3 11.31 33.89 14.15
N GLY A 4 11.19 33.29 15.34
CA GLY A 4 11.05 31.87 15.50
C GLY A 4 9.65 31.45 15.06
N ALA A 5 9.55 30.63 14.03
CA ALA A 5 8.32 29.97 13.66
C ALA A 5 8.04 28.89 14.72
N ALA A 6 7.02 29.09 15.53
CA ALA A 6 6.52 28.07 16.44
C ALA A 6 5.88 26.97 15.62
N ALA A 7 6.44 25.77 15.70
CA ALA A 7 5.81 24.58 15.15
C ALA A 7 4.50 24.33 15.93
N ALA A 8 3.36 24.53 15.27
CA ALA A 8 2.07 24.18 15.82
C ALA A 8 1.99 22.67 15.95
N SER A 9 2.05 22.14 17.18
CA SER A 9 1.77 20.74 17.44
C SER A 9 0.29 20.46 17.14
N ALA A 10 0.02 19.64 16.12
CA ALA A 10 -1.33 19.21 15.79
C ALA A 10 -1.92 18.44 16.99
N GLN A 11 -3.02 18.92 17.54
CA GLN A 11 -3.74 18.22 18.60
C GLN A 11 -4.37 16.94 18.06
N PRO A 12 -4.44 15.86 18.86
CA PRO A 12 -5.12 14.65 18.43
C PRO A 12 -6.60 14.94 18.20
N LYS A 13 -7.11 14.45 17.07
CA LYS A 13 -8.50 14.62 16.68
C LYS A 13 -9.43 13.93 17.68
N SER A 14 -10.55 14.59 17.98
CA SER A 14 -11.62 14.01 18.79
C SER A 14 -12.30 12.85 18.06
N ASP A 15 -13.02 11.98 18.79
CA ASP A 15 -13.78 10.88 18.20
C ASP A 15 -14.82 11.38 17.21
N TRP A 16 -15.47 12.49 17.53
CA TRP A 16 -16.44 13.14 16.64
C TRP A 16 -15.83 13.61 15.31
N GLU A 17 -14.65 14.24 15.37
CA GLU A 17 -13.94 14.67 14.16
C GLU A 17 -13.54 13.47 13.28
N ARG A 18 -13.10 12.38 13.88
CA ARG A 18 -12.79 11.13 13.18
C ARG A 18 -14.03 10.54 12.51
N GLU A 19 -15.17 10.52 13.21
CA GLU A 19 -16.44 10.05 12.65
C GLU A 19 -16.93 10.92 11.49
N GLN A 20 -16.75 12.24 11.57
CA GLN A 20 -17.10 13.15 10.49
C GLN A 20 -16.21 12.96 9.27
N GLU A 21 -14.90 12.80 9.46
CA GLU A 21 -13.98 12.51 8.38
C GLU A 21 -14.33 11.19 7.70
N GLU A 22 -14.68 10.17 8.46
CA GLU A 22 -15.08 8.87 7.91
C GLU A 22 -16.40 8.98 7.11
N ARG A 23 -17.39 9.69 7.62
CA ARG A 23 -18.65 9.94 6.88
C ARG A 23 -18.43 10.73 5.59
N ASN A 24 -17.48 11.64 5.58
CA ASN A 24 -17.14 12.48 4.45
C ASN A 24 -16.06 11.88 3.53
N TRP A 25 -15.46 10.77 3.93
CA TRP A 25 -14.42 10.13 3.12
C TRP A 25 -14.99 9.69 1.77
N ARG A 26 -14.27 10.01 0.71
CA ARG A 26 -14.58 9.59 -0.66
C ARG A 26 -13.33 9.04 -1.30
N GLU A 27 -13.49 7.88 -1.90
CA GLU A 27 -12.43 7.26 -2.68
C GLU A 27 -12.15 8.10 -3.92
N ALA A 28 -10.88 8.43 -4.15
CA ALA A 28 -10.47 9.08 -5.38
C ALA A 28 -10.48 8.07 -6.54
N GLU A 29 -10.68 8.56 -7.76
CA GLU A 29 -10.62 7.71 -8.94
C GLU A 29 -9.23 7.07 -9.06
N ALA A 30 -9.19 5.75 -9.20
CA ALA A 30 -7.96 4.99 -9.39
C ALA A 30 -7.62 4.93 -10.89
N ALA A 31 -6.65 5.75 -11.30
CA ALA A 31 -6.08 5.65 -12.65
C ALA A 31 -5.22 4.38 -12.73
N LEU A 32 -5.44 3.57 -13.77
CA LEU A 32 -4.60 2.39 -14.00
C LEU A 32 -3.18 2.83 -14.36
N PRO A 33 -2.16 2.27 -13.70
CA PRO A 33 -0.77 2.56 -14.05
C PRO A 33 -0.40 1.91 -15.39
N ALA A 34 0.74 2.29 -15.96
CA ALA A 34 1.34 1.54 -17.03
C ALA A 34 1.54 0.08 -16.58
N PHE A 35 1.35 -0.86 -17.51
CA PHE A 35 1.62 -2.27 -17.20
C PHE A 35 3.08 -2.45 -16.79
N PRO A 36 3.37 -3.24 -15.73
CA PRO A 36 4.70 -3.28 -15.15
C PRO A 36 5.76 -3.77 -16.13
N GLN A 37 6.93 -3.16 -16.04
CA GLN A 37 8.13 -3.52 -16.79
C GLN A 37 9.05 -4.38 -15.92
N GLN A 38 9.85 -5.25 -16.54
CA GLN A 38 10.90 -5.99 -15.82
C GLN A 38 11.92 -5.02 -15.20
N GLY A 39 12.40 -5.37 -14.00
CA GLY A 39 13.41 -4.61 -13.28
C GLY A 39 12.90 -3.64 -12.22
N ASN A 40 11.61 -3.34 -12.19
CA ASN A 40 11.01 -2.45 -11.20
C ASN A 40 10.45 -3.14 -9.95
N TRP A 41 10.51 -4.46 -9.93
CA TRP A 41 9.97 -5.27 -8.84
C TRP A 41 10.81 -5.16 -7.57
N GLY A 42 10.15 -4.82 -6.46
CA GLY A 42 10.69 -4.86 -5.11
C GLY A 42 10.06 -6.00 -4.32
N GLN A 43 10.86 -7.00 -3.97
CA GLN A 43 10.37 -8.09 -3.14
C GLN A 43 10.16 -7.61 -1.70
N PHE A 44 9.04 -7.99 -1.09
CA PHE A 44 8.74 -7.64 0.29
C PHE A 44 8.36 -8.83 1.17
N TYR A 45 7.94 -9.95 0.59
CA TYR A 45 7.49 -11.11 1.35
C TYR A 45 7.72 -12.41 0.58
N THR A 46 8.06 -13.46 1.34
CA THR A 46 8.06 -14.85 0.88
C THR A 46 7.25 -15.68 1.85
N ASP A 47 6.26 -16.39 1.34
CA ASP A 47 5.50 -17.34 2.14
C ASP A 47 6.27 -18.67 2.17
N ALA A 48 6.85 -18.98 3.34
CA ALA A 48 7.64 -20.18 3.53
C ALA A 48 6.82 -21.48 3.35
N ALA A 49 5.52 -21.45 3.63
CA ALA A 49 4.66 -22.62 3.52
C ALA A 49 4.31 -22.95 2.07
N SER A 50 3.97 -21.95 1.26
CA SER A 50 3.55 -22.13 -0.14
C SER A 50 4.67 -21.91 -1.16
N GLY A 51 5.73 -21.21 -0.77
CA GLY A 51 6.82 -20.79 -1.67
C GLY A 51 6.46 -19.60 -2.55
N PHE A 52 5.28 -19.00 -2.40
CA PHE A 52 4.93 -17.78 -3.12
C PHE A 52 5.83 -16.62 -2.70
N ARG A 53 6.27 -15.84 -3.68
CA ARG A 53 7.03 -14.61 -3.48
C ARG A 53 6.20 -13.41 -3.94
N PHE A 54 6.23 -12.35 -3.16
CA PHE A 54 5.42 -11.17 -3.38
C PHE A 54 6.28 -9.94 -3.61
N TYR A 55 5.94 -9.18 -4.66
CA TYR A 55 6.67 -8.01 -5.12
C TYR A 55 5.71 -6.85 -5.36
N VAL A 56 6.21 -5.64 -5.19
CA VAL A 56 5.55 -4.41 -5.64
C VAL A 56 6.36 -3.79 -6.78
N ASP A 57 5.68 -3.37 -7.84
CA ASP A 57 6.28 -2.51 -8.85
C ASP A 57 6.53 -1.13 -8.24
N ARG A 58 7.80 -0.78 -8.04
CA ARG A 58 8.21 0.47 -7.40
C ARG A 58 7.70 1.70 -8.14
N SER A 59 7.59 1.64 -9.46
CA SER A 59 7.11 2.75 -10.29
C SER A 59 5.59 2.95 -10.23
N SER A 60 4.86 1.97 -9.73
CA SER A 60 3.39 2.01 -9.65
C SER A 60 2.85 2.65 -8.36
N ILE A 61 3.70 2.85 -7.36
CA ILE A 61 3.26 3.34 -6.05
C ILE A 61 2.69 4.74 -6.18
N ALA A 62 1.46 4.92 -5.72
CA ALA A 62 0.78 6.20 -5.67
C ALA A 62 0.06 6.37 -4.34
N VAL A 63 0.04 7.59 -3.82
CA VAL A 63 -0.71 7.95 -2.62
C VAL A 63 -1.69 9.05 -2.99
N GLY A 64 -2.98 8.72 -2.94
CA GLY A 64 -4.03 9.67 -3.28
C GLY A 64 -4.38 10.63 -2.14
N PRO A 65 -5.18 11.69 -2.43
CA PRO A 65 -5.71 12.59 -1.40
C PRO A 65 -6.65 11.89 -0.42
N ASP A 66 -7.19 10.74 -0.82
CA ASP A 66 -8.00 9.84 -0.02
C ASP A 66 -7.17 8.97 0.94
N ARG A 67 -5.84 9.13 0.95
CA ARG A 67 -4.86 8.36 1.73
C ARG A 67 -4.82 6.87 1.40
N ILE A 68 -5.29 6.50 0.22
CA ILE A 68 -5.11 5.14 -0.29
C ILE A 68 -3.73 5.01 -0.91
N VAL A 69 -3.00 3.99 -0.51
CA VAL A 69 -1.76 3.59 -1.16
C VAL A 69 -2.12 2.61 -2.27
N ARG A 70 -1.87 3.00 -3.52
CA ARG A 70 -2.13 2.17 -4.70
C ARG A 70 -0.84 1.65 -5.27
N PHE A 71 -0.84 0.41 -5.70
CA PHE A 71 0.37 -0.27 -6.16
C PHE A 71 0.04 -1.46 -7.06
N THR A 72 0.98 -1.82 -7.91
CA THR A 72 0.93 -3.06 -8.68
C THR A 72 1.64 -4.16 -7.90
N LEU A 73 0.93 -5.25 -7.66
CA LEU A 73 1.41 -6.45 -6.97
C LEU A 73 1.76 -7.53 -7.99
N LEU A 74 2.86 -8.23 -7.75
CA LEU A 74 3.17 -9.50 -8.37
C LEU A 74 3.20 -10.59 -7.29
N ALA A 75 2.34 -11.59 -7.45
CA ALA A 75 2.42 -12.85 -6.70
C ALA A 75 3.01 -13.93 -7.61
N LEU A 76 4.23 -14.34 -7.33
CA LEU A 76 4.97 -15.32 -8.11
C LEU A 76 4.88 -16.69 -7.46
N SER A 77 4.21 -17.63 -8.14
CA SER A 77 4.15 -19.02 -7.72
C SER A 77 5.52 -19.72 -7.94
N PRO A 78 5.94 -20.63 -7.05
CA PRO A 78 7.14 -21.43 -7.27
C PRO A 78 7.04 -22.33 -8.50
N LEU A 79 5.83 -22.62 -9.00
CA LEU A 79 5.57 -23.44 -10.19
C LEU A 79 5.42 -22.62 -11.48
N GLY A 80 5.62 -21.30 -11.44
CA GLY A 80 5.75 -20.48 -12.61
C GLY A 80 4.67 -19.42 -12.87
N PRO A 81 3.36 -19.60 -12.58
CA PRO A 81 2.37 -18.56 -12.89
C PRO A 81 2.64 -17.26 -12.14
N MET A 82 2.64 -16.16 -12.89
CA MET A 82 2.67 -14.80 -12.33
C MET A 82 1.25 -14.27 -12.24
N ASN A 83 0.85 -13.82 -11.06
CA ASN A 83 -0.40 -13.12 -10.86
C ASN A 83 -0.10 -11.65 -10.59
N ILE A 84 -0.52 -10.80 -11.52
CA ILE A 84 -0.33 -9.35 -11.42
C ILE A 84 -1.68 -8.71 -11.16
N SER A 85 -1.74 -7.81 -10.19
CA SER A 85 -2.94 -7.06 -9.83
C SER A 85 -2.60 -5.61 -9.48
N PHE A 86 -3.51 -4.70 -9.76
CA PHE A 86 -3.46 -3.32 -9.28
C PHE A 86 -4.41 -3.17 -8.10
N GLU A 87 -3.85 -2.81 -6.96
CA GLU A 87 -4.55 -2.87 -5.69
C GLU A 87 -4.45 -1.55 -4.92
N GLY A 88 -5.39 -1.34 -4.00
CA GLY A 88 -5.37 -0.27 -3.03
C GLY A 88 -5.29 -0.81 -1.61
N LEU A 89 -4.61 -0.08 -0.75
CA LEU A 89 -4.47 -0.34 0.67
C LEU A 89 -4.97 0.87 1.46
N ARG A 90 -5.98 0.65 2.29
CA ARG A 90 -6.50 1.62 3.24
C ARG A 90 -5.97 1.30 4.64
N CYS A 91 -4.99 2.08 5.09
CA CYS A 91 -4.24 1.79 6.33
C CYS A 91 -5.11 1.85 7.58
N ASP A 92 -5.95 2.89 7.72
CA ASP A 92 -6.80 3.12 8.88
C ASP A 92 -7.84 2.01 9.13
N LYS A 93 -8.29 1.36 8.06
CA LYS A 93 -9.26 0.26 8.12
C LYS A 93 -8.62 -1.12 7.92
N ARG A 94 -7.34 -1.19 7.61
CA ARG A 94 -6.63 -2.44 7.29
C ARG A 94 -7.27 -3.22 6.14
N GLU A 95 -7.81 -2.49 5.18
CA GLU A 95 -8.54 -3.05 4.05
C GLU A 95 -7.73 -2.97 2.76
N HIS A 96 -7.96 -3.94 1.89
CA HIS A 96 -7.44 -4.02 0.53
C HIS A 96 -8.58 -4.06 -0.48
N LYS A 97 -8.31 -3.53 -1.67
CA LYS A 97 -9.21 -3.56 -2.81
C LYS A 97 -8.43 -3.87 -4.08
N ILE A 98 -8.99 -4.72 -4.94
CA ILE A 98 -8.42 -5.01 -6.26
C ILE A 98 -9.15 -4.14 -7.29
N TYR A 99 -8.41 -3.31 -8.01
CA TYR A 99 -8.94 -2.46 -9.08
C TYR A 99 -8.86 -3.10 -10.45
N ALA A 100 -7.81 -3.88 -10.70
CA ALA A 100 -7.58 -4.55 -11.97
C ALA A 100 -6.67 -5.76 -11.81
N ILE A 101 -6.82 -6.69 -12.74
CA ILE A 101 -5.95 -7.88 -12.84
C ILE A 101 -5.22 -7.82 -14.17
N GLY A 102 -3.93 -8.14 -14.15
CA GLY A 102 -3.09 -8.23 -15.33
C GLY A 102 -3.42 -9.47 -16.16
N ARG A 103 -3.51 -9.28 -17.48
CA ARG A 103 -3.65 -10.37 -18.44
C ARG A 103 -2.29 -10.78 -19.00
N ALA A 104 -2.23 -11.98 -19.54
CA ALA A 104 -1.01 -12.51 -20.16
C ALA A 104 -0.52 -11.68 -21.37
N ASP A 105 -1.41 -10.96 -22.04
CA ASP A 105 -1.09 -10.07 -23.17
C ASP A 105 -0.52 -8.70 -22.76
N GLY A 106 -0.35 -8.45 -21.46
CA GLY A 106 0.14 -7.17 -20.95
C GLY A 106 -0.91 -6.08 -20.82
N SER A 107 -2.19 -6.44 -20.83
CA SER A 107 -3.31 -5.51 -20.60
C SER A 107 -3.93 -5.69 -19.23
N TRP A 108 -4.64 -4.64 -18.78
CA TRP A 108 -5.42 -4.67 -17.55
C TRP A 108 -6.86 -5.10 -17.80
N SER A 109 -7.38 -5.93 -16.91
CA SER A 109 -8.81 -6.23 -16.79
C SER A 109 -9.34 -5.57 -15.53
N ARG A 110 -10.17 -4.53 -15.68
CA ARG A 110 -10.77 -3.83 -14.54
C ARG A 110 -11.68 -4.77 -13.73
N ARG A 111 -11.70 -4.54 -12.41
CA ARG A 111 -12.56 -5.25 -11.47
C ARG A 111 -13.40 -4.25 -10.70
N GLU A 112 -14.67 -4.58 -10.49
CA GLU A 112 -15.52 -3.93 -9.52
C GLU A 112 -15.27 -4.58 -8.15
N GLY A 113 -14.14 -4.23 -7.54
CA GLY A 113 -13.74 -4.74 -6.24
C GLY A 113 -14.41 -3.98 -5.10
N SER A 114 -14.56 -4.64 -3.96
CA SER A 114 -14.93 -4.02 -2.69
C SER A 114 -13.77 -4.01 -1.71
N TRP A 115 -13.80 -3.07 -0.77
CA TRP A 115 -12.86 -3.06 0.34
C TRP A 115 -13.08 -4.25 1.24
N ARG A 116 -12.01 -4.99 1.54
CA ARG A 116 -12.04 -6.18 2.39
C ARG A 116 -10.87 -6.16 3.36
N LEU A 117 -11.07 -6.68 4.56
CA LEU A 117 -10.00 -6.84 5.54
C LEU A 117 -8.82 -7.63 4.92
N GLY A 118 -7.64 -7.05 4.96
CA GLY A 118 -6.40 -7.69 4.50
C GLY A 118 -5.88 -8.68 5.55
N ALA A 119 -6.37 -9.93 5.51
CA ALA A 119 -6.07 -10.96 6.49
C ALA A 119 -4.97 -11.93 6.06
N GLN A 120 -4.57 -11.93 4.78
CA GLN A 120 -3.47 -12.77 4.31
C GLN A 120 -2.13 -12.26 4.85
N ARG A 121 -1.19 -13.17 5.09
CA ARG A 121 0.11 -12.83 5.69
C ARG A 121 0.87 -11.76 4.91
N TRP A 122 0.91 -11.86 3.58
CA TRP A 122 1.56 -10.86 2.75
C TRP A 122 0.89 -9.47 2.84
N GLN A 123 -0.45 -9.43 3.01
CA GLN A 123 -1.19 -8.18 3.20
C GLN A 123 -0.85 -7.52 4.54
N ILE A 124 -0.78 -8.34 5.58
CA ILE A 124 -0.37 -7.88 6.92
C ILE A 124 1.06 -7.34 6.87
N GLU A 125 1.97 -8.09 6.24
CA GLU A 125 3.38 -7.70 6.09
C GLU A 125 3.53 -6.37 5.33
N LEU A 126 2.89 -6.25 4.17
CA LEU A 126 2.96 -5.02 3.37
C LEU A 126 2.46 -3.81 4.16
N ARG A 127 1.38 -3.98 4.90
CA ARG A 127 0.78 -2.93 5.71
C ARG A 127 1.67 -2.57 6.90
N SER A 128 2.02 -3.55 7.74
CA SER A 128 2.71 -3.29 9.01
C SER A 128 4.17 -2.90 8.84
N GLU A 129 4.85 -3.50 7.86
CA GLU A 129 6.29 -3.35 7.70
C GLU A 129 6.70 -2.30 6.65
N PHE A 130 5.81 -1.95 5.71
CA PHE A 130 6.19 -1.13 4.56
C PHE A 130 5.33 0.12 4.35
N PHE A 131 4.01 -0.03 4.19
CA PHE A 131 3.18 1.05 3.65
C PHE A 131 2.29 1.77 4.66
N CYS A 132 2.13 1.23 5.86
CA CYS A 132 1.33 1.85 6.91
C CYS A 132 2.12 2.00 8.22
N PRO A 133 3.23 2.77 8.22
CA PRO A 133 4.01 2.98 9.45
C PRO A 133 3.11 3.58 10.53
N LYS A 134 3.10 2.94 11.73
CA LYS A 134 2.24 3.35 12.86
C LYS A 134 0.74 3.43 12.51
N GLY A 135 0.29 2.65 11.54
CA GLY A 135 -1.12 2.60 11.10
C GLY A 135 -1.55 3.69 10.13
N TYR A 136 -0.64 4.55 9.69
CA TYR A 136 -0.91 5.63 8.73
C TYR A 136 -0.27 5.36 7.38
N ALA A 137 -0.93 5.80 6.32
CA ALA A 137 -0.37 5.70 4.97
C ALA A 137 0.96 6.45 4.86
N ILE A 138 1.90 5.88 4.10
CA ILE A 138 3.10 6.60 3.66
C ILE A 138 2.68 7.93 3.01
N ALA A 139 3.51 8.96 3.15
CA ALA A 139 3.18 10.31 2.67
C ALA A 139 3.42 10.48 1.15
N SER A 140 4.30 9.65 0.57
CA SER A 140 4.70 9.79 -0.83
C SER A 140 5.10 8.45 -1.45
N PRO A 141 5.08 8.35 -2.79
CA PRO A 141 5.65 7.19 -3.49
C PRO A 141 7.11 6.93 -3.15
N ALA A 142 7.92 7.98 -3.00
CA ALA A 142 9.34 7.86 -2.66
C ALA A 142 9.57 7.19 -1.29
N GLU A 143 8.72 7.46 -0.33
CA GLU A 143 8.75 6.81 0.99
C GLU A 143 8.49 5.31 0.87
N GLY A 144 7.53 4.92 0.03
CA GLY A 144 7.24 3.50 -0.25
C GLY A 144 8.38 2.80 -0.97
N VAL A 145 8.99 3.44 -1.94
CA VAL A 145 10.19 2.92 -2.65
C VAL A 145 11.34 2.72 -1.67
N ASP A 146 11.57 3.69 -0.78
CA ASP A 146 12.62 3.60 0.24
C ASP A 146 12.37 2.44 1.22
N ALA A 147 11.12 2.28 1.68
CA ALA A 147 10.74 1.16 2.53
C ALA A 147 11.03 -0.20 1.88
N LEU A 148 10.69 -0.36 0.60
CA LEU A 148 10.99 -1.59 -0.16
C LEU A 148 12.49 -1.83 -0.29
N ARG A 149 13.27 -0.77 -0.57
CA ARG A 149 14.72 -0.87 -0.71
C ARG A 149 15.41 -1.27 0.59
N ARG A 150 14.91 -0.80 1.73
CA ARG A 150 15.45 -1.09 3.06
C ARG A 150 14.99 -2.43 3.64
N GLY A 151 14.02 -3.10 3.02
CA GLY A 151 13.38 -4.30 3.57
C GLY A 151 12.43 -3.99 4.73
N GLY A 152 11.92 -2.78 4.80
CA GLY A 152 10.94 -2.30 5.78
C GLY A 152 11.03 -0.81 6.02
N HIS A 153 9.91 -0.22 6.45
CA HIS A 153 9.85 1.19 6.81
C HIS A 153 10.61 1.43 8.12
N PRO A 154 11.46 2.48 8.25
CA PRO A 154 12.23 2.74 9.48
C PRO A 154 11.36 3.02 10.71
N ASN A 155 10.15 3.52 10.51
CA ASN A 155 9.17 3.83 11.57
C ASN A 155 8.04 2.80 11.68
N LYS A 156 8.27 1.57 11.23
CA LYS A 156 7.29 0.49 11.42
C LYS A 156 7.00 0.25 12.90
N GLU A 157 5.80 -0.25 13.20
CA GLU A 157 5.48 -0.65 14.57
C GLU A 157 6.46 -1.76 15.03
N GLN A 158 7.15 -1.50 16.12
CA GLN A 158 7.90 -2.56 16.80
C GLN A 158 6.87 -3.45 17.50
N HIS A 159 6.71 -4.66 17.01
CA HIS A 159 6.01 -5.66 17.79
C HIS A 159 6.86 -5.93 19.04
N ILE A 160 6.40 -5.43 20.17
CA ILE A 160 6.94 -5.81 21.46
C ILE A 160 6.58 -7.28 21.65
N GLN A 161 7.59 -8.15 21.57
CA GLN A 161 7.47 -9.56 21.90
C GLN A 161 7.23 -9.73 23.40
#